data_3f12d3796638e190ebad226f810b47ee
#
_entry.id   3f12d3796638e190ebad226f810b47ee
#
_cell.length_a   1.000
_cell.length_b   1.000
_cell.length_c   1.000
_cell.angle_alpha   90.00
_cell.angle_beta   90.00
_cell.angle_gamma   90.00
#
_symmetry.space_group_name_H-M   'P 1'
#
loop_
_entity.id
_entity.type
_entity.pdbx_description
1 polymer ?
#
loop_
_entity_poly.entity_id
_entity_poly.type
_entity_poly.pdbx_seq_one_letter_code
_entity_poly.pdbx_strand_id
1 'polypeptide(L)'
;MTNDAVSRLAPLPAAEWSEEERAILRGNLARADRYLSGDPDGPPVPPIIGLLARHPRVGGAWLSFSGALIEHGSLAERERELLILRVGHRTRSRYLWSQHLAMGTEAGLDPHDLQALRDSTVTDRWHARDRHLLMVADELVDDHTVSDATWSGLRDYLDEQQVLEVLFLVGSYVCLAMVLNSVGLHPELKE
;
A
#
# COMPACT_ATOMS: atom_id res chain seq x y z
N MET A 1 -9.92 1.47 -27.42
CA MET A 1 -8.95 2.59 -27.43
C MET A 1 -8.57 2.84 -25.98
N THR A 2 -7.51 2.20 -25.51
CA THR A 2 -6.94 2.43 -24.17
C THR A 2 -6.25 3.79 -24.23
N ASN A 3 -6.90 4.78 -23.64
CA ASN A 3 -6.31 6.09 -23.45
C ASN A 3 -5.18 5.89 -22.40
N ASP A 4 -3.93 5.74 -22.86
CA ASP A 4 -2.75 5.80 -22.00
C ASP A 4 -2.65 7.25 -21.50
N ALA A 5 -3.44 7.54 -20.47
CA ALA A 5 -3.46 8.83 -19.84
C ALA A 5 -2.09 9.10 -19.24
N VAL A 6 -1.35 10.00 -19.85
CA VAL A 6 -0.07 10.48 -19.33
C VAL A 6 -0.27 10.93 -17.88
N SER A 7 0.57 10.46 -16.97
CA SER A 7 0.55 10.90 -15.58
C SER A 7 0.63 12.43 -15.51
N ARG A 8 -0.25 13.05 -14.69
CA ARG A 8 -0.23 14.51 -14.49
C ARG A 8 1.05 14.99 -13.83
N LEU A 9 1.67 14.12 -13.04
CA LEU A 9 2.95 14.33 -12.40
C LEU A 9 3.78 13.06 -12.60
N ALA A 10 4.68 13.10 -13.59
CA ALA A 10 5.51 11.94 -13.89
C ALA A 10 6.54 11.69 -12.76
N PRO A 11 6.87 10.42 -12.46
CA PRO A 11 7.99 10.10 -11.58
C PRO A 11 9.27 10.80 -12.04
N LEU A 12 10.08 11.27 -11.08
CA LEU A 12 11.39 11.87 -11.39
C LEU A 12 12.39 10.73 -11.66
N PRO A 13 13.10 10.74 -12.80
CA PRO A 13 14.11 9.74 -13.09
C PRO A 13 15.20 9.71 -12.03
N ALA A 14 15.63 8.52 -11.62
CA ALA A 14 16.65 8.36 -10.58
C ALA A 14 17.99 9.02 -10.93
N ALA A 15 18.30 9.18 -12.21
CA ALA A 15 19.49 9.87 -12.68
C ALA A 15 19.49 11.38 -12.36
N GLU A 16 18.32 11.95 -12.08
CA GLU A 16 18.18 13.37 -11.75
C GLU A 16 18.29 13.66 -10.24
N TRP A 17 18.39 12.61 -9.38
CA TRP A 17 18.47 12.80 -7.94
C TRP A 17 19.90 13.05 -7.48
N SER A 18 20.09 14.08 -6.65
CA SER A 18 21.32 14.32 -5.94
C SER A 18 21.54 13.28 -4.82
N GLU A 19 22.78 13.15 -4.35
CA GLU A 19 23.11 12.29 -3.20
C GLU A 19 22.38 12.73 -1.92
N GLU A 20 22.17 14.03 -1.73
CA GLU A 20 21.40 14.55 -0.59
C GLU A 20 19.94 14.10 -0.67
N GLU A 21 19.31 14.17 -1.84
CA GLU A 21 17.93 13.71 -2.04
C GLU A 21 17.80 12.21 -1.85
N ARG A 22 18.75 11.41 -2.33
CA ARG A 22 18.83 9.97 -2.07
C ARG A 22 18.92 9.66 -0.59
N ALA A 23 19.77 10.39 0.15
CA ALA A 23 19.94 10.21 1.59
C ALA A 23 18.65 10.54 2.37
N ILE A 24 17.94 11.61 1.96
CA ILE A 24 16.65 11.99 2.55
C ILE A 24 15.57 10.94 2.26
N LEU A 25 15.51 10.44 1.02
CA LEU A 25 14.52 9.44 0.61
C LEU A 25 14.71 8.08 1.27
N ARG A 26 15.94 7.70 1.63
CA ARG A 26 16.19 6.44 2.35
C ARG A 26 15.35 6.33 3.62
N GLY A 27 15.18 7.43 4.36
CA GLY A 27 14.42 7.42 5.61
C GLY A 27 14.90 6.28 6.53
N ASN A 28 13.97 5.56 7.12
CA ASN A 28 14.24 4.37 7.95
C ASN A 28 13.69 3.07 7.30
N LEU A 29 13.53 3.04 5.99
CA LEU A 29 13.05 1.86 5.27
C LEU A 29 14.25 1.10 4.69
N ALA A 30 14.67 0.02 5.33
CA ALA A 30 15.81 -0.79 4.88
C ALA A 30 15.61 -1.33 3.45
N ARG A 31 14.39 -1.68 3.09
CA ARG A 31 14.06 -2.13 1.72
C ARG A 31 14.28 -1.05 0.65
N ALA A 32 14.29 0.24 1.02
CA ALA A 32 14.55 1.32 0.07
C ALA A 32 16.01 1.36 -0.40
N ASP A 33 16.95 0.89 0.39
CA ASP A 33 18.38 0.95 0.07
C ASP A 33 18.71 0.30 -1.26
N ARG A 34 18.08 -0.82 -1.60
CA ARG A 34 18.30 -1.53 -2.87
C ARG A 34 17.92 -0.69 -4.10
N TYR A 35 17.00 0.27 -3.95
CA TYR A 35 16.55 1.16 -5.03
C TYR A 35 17.27 2.51 -5.02
N LEU A 36 17.83 2.89 -3.87
CA LEU A 36 18.41 4.22 -3.64
C LEU A 36 19.94 4.20 -3.59
N SER A 37 20.56 3.02 -3.74
CA SER A 37 22.01 2.85 -3.76
C SER A 37 22.72 3.57 -4.92
N GLY A 38 21.99 3.82 -6.02
CA GLY A 38 22.58 4.35 -7.25
C GLY A 38 23.37 3.30 -8.04
N ASP A 39 23.29 2.02 -7.66
CA ASP A 39 23.92 0.92 -8.36
C ASP A 39 23.32 0.76 -9.77
N PRO A 40 24.10 0.88 -10.84
CA PRO A 40 23.61 0.72 -12.22
C PRO A 40 23.05 -0.69 -12.50
N ASP A 41 23.54 -1.71 -11.77
CA ASP A 41 23.10 -3.10 -11.86
C ASP A 41 21.98 -3.42 -10.85
N GLY A 42 21.54 -2.44 -10.08
CA GLY A 42 20.47 -2.55 -9.11
C GLY A 42 19.09 -2.73 -9.75
N PRO A 43 18.08 -3.14 -8.97
CA PRO A 43 16.73 -3.29 -9.49
C PRO A 43 16.17 -1.92 -9.94
N PRO A 44 15.27 -1.89 -10.94
CA PRO A 44 14.66 -0.67 -11.39
C PRO A 44 13.91 0.02 -10.24
N VAL A 45 14.04 1.34 -10.16
CA VAL A 45 13.38 2.13 -9.10
C VAL A 45 11.88 2.14 -9.35
N PRO A 46 11.04 1.69 -8.38
CA PRO A 46 9.60 1.72 -8.55
C PRO A 46 9.09 3.15 -8.82
N PRO A 47 8.11 3.34 -9.71
CA PRO A 47 7.57 4.66 -10.05
C PRO A 47 7.13 5.50 -8.87
N ILE A 48 6.62 4.87 -7.80
CA ILE A 48 6.25 5.54 -6.55
C ILE A 48 7.44 6.27 -5.90
N ILE A 49 8.62 5.66 -5.92
CA ILE A 49 9.82 6.29 -5.35
C ILE A 49 10.21 7.53 -6.18
N GLY A 50 10.14 7.43 -7.51
CA GLY A 50 10.35 8.58 -8.40
C GLY A 50 9.32 9.70 -8.20
N LEU A 51 8.07 9.34 -7.88
CA LEU A 51 7.05 10.33 -7.52
C LEU A 51 7.39 11.03 -6.21
N LEU A 52 7.76 10.26 -5.17
CA LEU A 52 8.15 10.79 -3.86
C LEU A 52 9.43 11.65 -3.93
N ALA A 53 10.33 11.36 -4.87
CA ALA A 53 11.54 12.14 -5.11
C ALA A 53 11.27 13.60 -5.54
N ARG A 54 10.07 13.88 -6.03
CA ARG A 54 9.69 15.29 -6.35
C ARG A 54 9.56 16.18 -5.10
N HIS A 55 9.42 15.57 -3.93
CA HIS A 55 9.48 16.27 -2.65
C HIS A 55 10.21 15.41 -1.62
N PRO A 56 11.57 15.35 -1.65
CA PRO A 56 12.36 14.36 -0.89
C PRO A 56 12.04 14.35 0.59
N ARG A 57 11.84 15.51 1.23
CA ARG A 57 11.52 15.59 2.68
C ARG A 57 10.17 14.94 3.02
N VAL A 58 9.13 15.15 2.21
CA VAL A 58 7.84 14.48 2.39
C VAL A 58 7.97 13.00 2.05
N GLY A 59 8.64 12.67 0.94
CA GLY A 59 8.87 11.31 0.50
C GLY A 59 9.64 10.48 1.53
N GLY A 60 10.72 11.01 2.09
CA GLY A 60 11.51 10.32 3.12
C GLY A 60 10.72 10.11 4.42
N ALA A 61 9.93 11.09 4.85
CA ALA A 61 9.04 10.94 6.00
C ALA A 61 7.96 9.87 5.76
N TRP A 62 7.38 9.85 4.57
CA TRP A 62 6.42 8.82 4.15
C TRP A 62 7.04 7.43 4.13
N LEU A 63 8.22 7.27 3.55
CA LEU A 63 8.92 5.99 3.51
C LEU A 63 9.32 5.52 4.91
N SER A 64 9.72 6.42 5.82
CA SER A 64 10.00 6.07 7.22
C SER A 64 8.75 5.59 7.95
N PHE A 65 7.60 6.24 7.75
CA PHE A 65 6.33 5.81 8.33
C PHE A 65 5.88 4.46 7.77
N SER A 66 5.95 4.28 6.45
CA SER A 66 5.62 3.01 5.79
C SER A 66 6.56 1.88 6.24
N GLY A 67 7.84 2.19 6.41
CA GLY A 67 8.84 1.26 6.93
C GLY A 67 8.49 0.78 8.35
N ALA A 68 8.05 1.69 9.22
CA ALA A 68 7.63 1.32 10.56
C ALA A 68 6.47 0.29 10.56
N LEU A 69 5.49 0.47 9.68
CA LEU A 69 4.36 -0.47 9.53
C LEU A 69 4.78 -1.82 8.92
N ILE A 70 5.72 -1.81 7.96
CA ILE A 70 6.11 -3.01 7.21
C ILE A 70 7.18 -3.81 7.95
N GLU A 71 8.17 -3.14 8.56
CA GLU A 71 9.35 -3.78 9.14
C GLU A 71 9.20 -4.05 10.64
N HIS A 72 8.35 -3.29 11.32
CA HIS A 72 8.14 -3.39 12.78
C HIS A 72 6.70 -3.69 13.15
N GLY A 73 5.84 -3.91 12.18
CA GLY A 73 4.45 -4.31 12.40
C GLY A 73 4.34 -5.72 12.98
N SER A 74 3.24 -5.98 13.66
CA SER A 74 2.91 -7.25 14.29
C SER A 74 1.84 -8.07 13.53
N LEU A 75 1.24 -7.46 12.50
CA LEU A 75 0.31 -8.16 11.61
C LEU A 75 1.05 -9.18 10.74
N ALA A 76 0.44 -10.33 10.52
CA ALA A 76 0.96 -11.29 9.55
C ALA A 76 1.03 -10.66 8.14
N GLU A 77 2.05 -11.04 7.37
CA GLU A 77 2.25 -10.51 6.02
C GLU A 77 1.03 -10.69 5.12
N ARG A 78 0.36 -11.85 5.21
CA ARG A 78 -0.87 -12.13 4.50
C ARG A 78 -2.01 -11.16 4.87
N GLU A 79 -2.15 -10.83 6.16
CA GLU A 79 -3.19 -9.90 6.64
C GLU A 79 -2.91 -8.48 6.18
N ARG A 80 -1.65 -8.08 6.17
CA ARG A 80 -1.22 -6.79 5.65
C ARG A 80 -1.55 -6.65 4.16
N GLU A 81 -1.18 -7.64 3.34
CA GLU A 81 -1.47 -7.63 1.91
C GLU A 81 -2.99 -7.73 1.63
N LEU A 82 -3.74 -8.48 2.44
CA LEU A 82 -5.20 -8.55 2.38
C LEU A 82 -5.82 -7.14 2.51
N LEU A 83 -5.41 -6.38 3.53
CA LEU A 83 -5.89 -5.01 3.77
C LEU A 83 -5.48 -4.06 2.65
N ILE A 84 -4.22 -4.09 2.22
CA ILE A 84 -3.70 -3.21 1.17
C ILE A 84 -4.42 -3.44 -0.16
N LEU A 85 -4.61 -4.70 -0.54
CA LEU A 85 -5.33 -5.05 -1.77
C LEU A 85 -6.80 -4.63 -1.68
N ARG A 86 -7.46 -4.81 -0.51
CA ARG A 86 -8.83 -4.32 -0.32
C ARG A 86 -8.92 -2.82 -0.50
N VAL A 87 -8.03 -2.05 0.13
CA VAL A 87 -7.96 -0.59 -0.06
C VAL A 87 -7.70 -0.24 -1.53
N GLY A 88 -6.75 -0.91 -2.18
CA GLY A 88 -6.45 -0.69 -3.59
C GLY A 88 -7.67 -0.88 -4.49
N HIS A 89 -8.47 -1.92 -4.23
CA HIS A 89 -9.72 -2.17 -4.96
C HIS A 89 -10.78 -1.11 -4.65
N ARG A 90 -11.05 -0.85 -3.35
CA ARG A 90 -12.10 0.09 -2.92
C ARG A 90 -11.83 1.53 -3.38
N THR A 91 -10.59 1.96 -3.36
CA THR A 91 -10.16 3.28 -3.84
C THR A 91 -9.94 3.35 -5.35
N ARG A 92 -10.13 2.23 -6.06
CA ARG A 92 -9.87 2.10 -7.51
C ARG A 92 -8.43 2.46 -7.89
N SER A 93 -7.48 2.26 -6.99
CA SER A 93 -6.08 2.51 -7.26
C SER A 93 -5.44 1.34 -8.01
N ARG A 94 -5.40 1.46 -9.35
CA ARG A 94 -4.83 0.43 -10.24
C ARG A 94 -3.35 0.18 -9.93
N TYR A 95 -2.62 1.24 -9.58
CA TYR A 95 -1.22 1.13 -9.22
C TYR A 95 -1.03 0.30 -7.95
N LEU A 96 -1.74 0.62 -6.85
CA LEU A 96 -1.66 -0.17 -5.61
C LEU A 96 -2.02 -1.64 -5.84
N TRP A 97 -3.13 -1.88 -6.51
CA TRP A 97 -3.55 -3.24 -6.83
C TRP A 97 -2.46 -4.03 -7.57
N SER A 98 -1.90 -3.45 -8.64
CA SER A 98 -0.89 -4.13 -9.44
C SER A 98 0.41 -4.40 -8.69
N GLN A 99 0.84 -3.46 -7.84
CA GLN A 99 2.08 -3.61 -7.08
C GLN A 99 1.95 -4.66 -5.98
N HIS A 100 0.78 -4.74 -5.31
CA HIS A 100 0.56 -5.65 -4.20
C HIS A 100 0.02 -7.03 -4.60
N LEU A 101 -0.37 -7.22 -5.87
CA LEU A 101 -0.89 -8.51 -6.36
C LEU A 101 0.12 -9.65 -6.21
N ALA A 102 1.36 -9.44 -6.62
CA ALA A 102 2.42 -10.44 -6.49
C ALA A 102 2.78 -10.68 -5.01
N MET A 103 2.93 -9.61 -4.22
CA MET A 103 3.22 -9.71 -2.78
C MET A 103 2.12 -10.43 -2.03
N GLY A 104 0.85 -10.18 -2.35
CA GLY A 104 -0.28 -10.89 -1.76
C GLY A 104 -0.28 -12.38 -2.09
N THR A 105 0.06 -12.74 -3.33
CA THR A 105 0.20 -14.15 -3.74
C THR A 105 1.34 -14.83 -2.99
N GLU A 106 2.50 -14.19 -2.89
CA GLU A 106 3.66 -14.68 -2.14
C GLU A 106 3.36 -14.82 -0.64
N ALA A 107 2.54 -13.92 -0.08
CA ALA A 107 2.08 -13.96 1.30
C ALA A 107 0.97 -15.01 1.56
N GLY A 108 0.50 -15.71 0.53
CA GLY A 108 -0.44 -16.83 0.64
C GLY A 108 -1.90 -16.50 0.35
N LEU A 109 -2.20 -15.37 -0.31
CA LEU A 109 -3.52 -15.11 -0.88
C LEU A 109 -3.67 -15.92 -2.18
N ASP A 110 -4.62 -16.83 -2.21
CA ASP A 110 -4.88 -17.64 -3.39
C ASP A 110 -5.67 -16.87 -4.48
N PRO A 111 -5.78 -17.40 -5.72
CA PRO A 111 -6.54 -16.74 -6.79
C PRO A 111 -8.01 -16.48 -6.45
N HIS A 112 -8.61 -17.32 -5.61
CA HIS A 112 -9.99 -17.15 -5.17
C HIS A 112 -10.10 -16.04 -4.12
N ASP A 113 -9.10 -15.88 -3.23
CA ASP A 113 -9.01 -14.76 -2.30
C ASP A 113 -8.90 -13.45 -3.08
N LEU A 114 -7.99 -13.40 -4.06
CA LEU A 114 -7.80 -12.23 -4.91
C LEU A 114 -9.03 -11.85 -5.71
N GLN A 115 -9.82 -12.84 -6.14
CA GLN A 115 -11.11 -12.57 -6.78
C GLN A 115 -12.14 -12.05 -5.77
N ALA A 116 -12.25 -12.66 -4.59
CA ALA A 116 -13.20 -12.27 -3.54
C ALA A 116 -12.92 -10.87 -2.97
N LEU A 117 -11.66 -10.42 -2.99
CA LEU A 117 -11.29 -9.03 -2.61
C LEU A 117 -11.93 -7.96 -3.52
N ARG A 118 -12.42 -8.35 -4.71
CA ARG A 118 -13.11 -7.47 -5.66
C ARG A 118 -14.62 -7.46 -5.48
N ASP A 119 -15.16 -8.32 -4.62
CA ASP A 119 -16.60 -8.35 -4.35
C ASP A 119 -17.03 -7.05 -3.66
N SER A 120 -18.24 -6.61 -3.92
CA SER A 120 -18.80 -5.38 -3.36
C SER A 120 -19.01 -5.46 -1.85
N THR A 121 -19.18 -6.67 -1.32
CA THR A 121 -19.42 -6.93 0.09
C THR A 121 -18.50 -8.02 0.61
N VAL A 122 -18.15 -7.92 1.90
CA VAL A 122 -17.42 -8.99 2.59
C VAL A 122 -18.39 -10.14 2.87
N THR A 123 -18.08 -11.33 2.38
CA THR A 123 -18.94 -12.51 2.47
C THR A 123 -18.45 -13.50 3.56
N ASP A 124 -19.29 -14.48 3.88
CA ASP A 124 -18.96 -15.56 4.83
C ASP A 124 -17.90 -16.56 4.32
N ARG A 125 -17.40 -16.37 3.11
CA ARG A 125 -16.26 -17.11 2.56
C ARG A 125 -15.00 -16.92 3.41
N TRP A 126 -14.80 -15.70 3.94
CA TRP A 126 -13.64 -15.34 4.73
C TRP A 126 -13.70 -15.93 6.13
N HIS A 127 -12.58 -16.40 6.66
CA HIS A 127 -12.46 -16.70 8.08
C HIS A 127 -12.82 -15.47 8.92
N ALA A 128 -13.32 -15.68 10.12
CA ALA A 128 -13.86 -14.61 10.94
C ALA A 128 -12.86 -13.45 11.14
N ARG A 129 -11.59 -13.75 11.37
CA ARG A 129 -10.54 -12.73 11.53
C ARG A 129 -10.34 -11.92 10.24
N ASP A 130 -10.19 -12.57 9.07
CA ASP A 130 -10.04 -11.89 7.78
C ASP A 130 -11.27 -11.02 7.46
N ARG A 131 -12.45 -11.54 7.77
CA ARG A 131 -13.71 -10.82 7.57
C ARG A 131 -13.75 -9.51 8.34
N HIS A 132 -13.37 -9.50 9.63
CA HIS A 132 -13.32 -8.27 10.42
C HIS A 132 -12.26 -7.29 9.90
N LEU A 133 -11.10 -7.76 9.46
CA LEU A 133 -10.08 -6.93 8.82
C LEU A 133 -10.62 -6.24 7.56
N LEU A 134 -11.33 -7.00 6.71
CA LEU A 134 -11.92 -6.46 5.48
C LEU A 134 -13.07 -5.46 5.76
N MET A 135 -13.89 -5.72 6.79
CA MET A 135 -14.94 -4.78 7.23
C MET A 135 -14.32 -3.47 7.71
N VAL A 136 -13.25 -3.52 8.51
CA VAL A 136 -12.50 -2.32 8.93
C VAL A 136 -12.00 -1.55 7.73
N ALA A 137 -11.41 -2.23 6.73
CA ALA A 137 -10.92 -1.56 5.53
C ALA A 137 -12.06 -0.87 4.76
N ASP A 138 -13.21 -1.53 4.63
CA ASP A 138 -14.37 -0.98 3.94
C ASP A 138 -14.95 0.24 4.68
N GLU A 139 -15.17 0.14 6.00
CA GLU A 139 -15.72 1.23 6.81
C GLU A 139 -14.77 2.45 6.83
N LEU A 140 -13.45 2.22 6.96
CA LEU A 140 -12.47 3.32 6.93
C LEU A 140 -12.41 4.03 5.56
N VAL A 141 -12.60 3.29 4.47
CA VAL A 141 -12.64 3.89 3.13
C VAL A 141 -13.93 4.68 2.90
N ASP A 142 -15.06 4.15 3.35
CA ASP A 142 -16.38 4.73 3.06
C ASP A 142 -16.79 5.80 4.08
N ASP A 143 -16.62 5.50 5.37
CA ASP A 143 -17.17 6.28 6.48
C ASP A 143 -16.10 7.02 7.30
N HIS A 144 -14.81 6.72 7.08
CA HIS A 144 -13.66 7.30 7.78
C HIS A 144 -13.64 7.00 9.29
N THR A 145 -14.38 5.99 9.71
CA THR A 145 -14.51 5.52 11.08
C THR A 145 -14.85 4.03 11.08
N VAL A 146 -14.73 3.40 12.25
CA VAL A 146 -15.08 1.99 12.45
C VAL A 146 -16.31 1.94 13.36
N SER A 147 -17.33 1.17 12.98
CA SER A 147 -18.54 0.96 13.79
C SER A 147 -18.23 0.18 15.08
N ASP A 148 -19.05 0.36 16.12
CA ASP A 148 -18.89 -0.37 17.39
C ASP A 148 -18.93 -1.89 17.20
N ALA A 149 -19.75 -2.38 16.27
CA ALA A 149 -19.86 -3.80 15.97
C ALA A 149 -18.58 -4.37 15.36
N THR A 150 -18.02 -3.68 14.34
CA THR A 150 -16.76 -4.05 13.70
C THR A 150 -15.59 -3.91 14.66
N TRP A 151 -15.57 -2.85 15.47
CA TRP A 151 -14.58 -2.64 16.52
C TRP A 151 -14.56 -3.80 17.53
N SER A 152 -15.73 -4.17 18.05
CA SER A 152 -15.84 -5.29 18.99
C SER A 152 -15.33 -6.61 18.39
N GLY A 153 -15.77 -6.92 17.15
CA GLY A 153 -15.32 -8.11 16.46
C GLY A 153 -13.82 -8.13 16.15
N LEU A 154 -13.21 -6.97 15.87
CA LEU A 154 -11.78 -6.84 15.67
C LEU A 154 -11.01 -7.13 16.97
N ARG A 155 -11.51 -6.63 18.11
CA ARG A 155 -10.92 -6.83 19.45
C ARG A 155 -10.94 -8.29 19.92
N ASP A 156 -11.77 -9.15 19.36
CA ASP A 156 -11.77 -10.59 19.64
C ASP A 156 -10.51 -11.29 19.10
N TYR A 157 -9.84 -10.68 18.11
CA TYR A 157 -8.70 -11.30 17.41
C TYR A 157 -7.41 -10.51 17.51
N LEU A 158 -7.47 -9.21 17.80
CA LEU A 158 -6.31 -8.29 17.79
C LEU A 158 -6.14 -7.63 19.15
N ASP A 159 -4.88 -7.49 19.56
CA ASP A 159 -4.52 -6.63 20.67
C ASP A 159 -4.55 -5.13 20.28
N GLU A 160 -4.28 -4.25 21.25
CA GLU A 160 -4.35 -2.80 21.04
C GLU A 160 -3.31 -2.29 20.02
N GLN A 161 -2.12 -2.88 20.03
CA GLN A 161 -1.05 -2.54 19.09
C GLN A 161 -1.47 -2.92 17.66
N GLN A 162 -1.98 -4.13 17.49
CA GLN A 162 -2.44 -4.62 16.19
C GLN A 162 -3.63 -3.83 15.66
N VAL A 163 -4.57 -3.47 16.53
CA VAL A 163 -5.71 -2.61 16.14
C VAL A 163 -5.19 -1.26 15.63
N LEU A 164 -4.30 -0.61 16.38
CA LEU A 164 -3.71 0.67 15.96
C LEU A 164 -2.95 0.54 14.63
N GLU A 165 -2.20 -0.56 14.47
CA GLU A 165 -1.48 -0.88 13.24
C GLU A 165 -2.44 -1.02 12.04
N VAL A 166 -3.57 -1.73 12.18
CA VAL A 166 -4.59 -1.87 11.14
C VAL A 166 -5.14 -0.50 10.73
N LEU A 167 -5.50 0.35 11.70
CA LEU A 167 -6.06 1.67 11.43
C LEU A 167 -5.05 2.55 10.66
N PHE A 168 -3.79 2.58 11.09
CA PHE A 168 -2.74 3.34 10.40
C PHE A 168 -2.40 2.74 9.04
N LEU A 169 -2.36 1.42 8.92
CA LEU A 169 -2.09 0.76 7.64
C LEU A 169 -3.16 1.14 6.61
N VAL A 170 -4.44 0.92 6.93
CA VAL A 170 -5.55 1.26 6.03
C VAL A 170 -5.55 2.75 5.71
N GLY A 171 -5.49 3.63 6.73
CA GLY A 171 -5.49 5.08 6.53
C GLY A 171 -4.33 5.56 5.66
N SER A 172 -3.14 5.01 5.85
CA SER A 172 -1.98 5.36 5.04
C SER A 172 -2.14 4.96 3.57
N TYR A 173 -2.67 3.78 3.30
CA TYR A 173 -2.90 3.33 1.92
C TYR A 173 -4.07 4.05 1.26
N VAL A 174 -5.08 4.50 2.01
CA VAL A 174 -6.13 5.41 1.51
C VAL A 174 -5.50 6.76 1.10
N CYS A 175 -4.68 7.35 1.97
CA CYS A 175 -3.93 8.57 1.67
C CYS A 175 -3.07 8.40 0.41
N LEU A 176 -2.31 7.32 0.33
CA LEU A 176 -1.48 7.01 -0.83
C LEU A 176 -2.31 6.85 -2.10
N ALA A 177 -3.44 6.14 -2.04
CA ALA A 177 -4.34 5.97 -3.17
C ALA A 177 -4.87 7.31 -3.68
N MET A 178 -5.22 8.26 -2.80
CA MET A 178 -5.65 9.61 -3.18
C MET A 178 -4.56 10.32 -3.99
N VAL A 179 -3.30 10.24 -3.54
CA VAL A 179 -2.16 10.84 -4.26
C VAL A 179 -1.97 10.18 -5.63
N LEU A 180 -1.85 8.85 -5.66
CA LEU A 180 -1.58 8.08 -6.88
C LEU A 180 -2.67 8.25 -7.94
N ASN A 181 -3.93 8.20 -7.52
CA ASN A 181 -5.08 8.42 -8.41
C ASN A 181 -5.11 9.87 -8.92
N SER A 182 -4.82 10.85 -8.06
CA SER A 182 -4.83 12.27 -8.44
C SER A 182 -3.76 12.63 -9.45
N VAL A 183 -2.56 12.06 -9.31
CA VAL A 183 -1.46 12.28 -10.27
C VAL A 183 -1.59 11.38 -11.51
N GLY A 184 -2.48 10.37 -11.47
CA GLY A 184 -2.66 9.42 -12.55
C GLY A 184 -1.46 8.49 -12.71
N LEU A 185 -0.88 8.02 -11.60
CA LEU A 185 0.20 7.04 -11.67
C LEU A 185 -0.37 5.67 -12.07
N HIS A 186 0.10 5.16 -13.20
CA HIS A 186 -0.31 3.86 -13.72
C HIS A 186 0.77 2.79 -13.46
N PRO A 187 0.38 1.50 -13.38
CA PRO A 187 1.34 0.41 -13.41
C PRO A 187 2.17 0.47 -14.69
N GLU A 188 3.45 0.15 -14.59
CA GLU A 188 4.24 -0.11 -15.79
C GLU A 188 3.63 -1.31 -16.51
N LEU A 189 3.38 -1.17 -17.80
CA LEU A 189 3.01 -2.30 -18.64
C LEU A 189 4.24 -3.23 -18.68
N LYS A 190 4.14 -4.39 -18.04
CA LYS A 190 5.13 -5.44 -18.28
C LYS A 190 4.92 -5.89 -19.72
N GLU A 191 5.92 -5.59 -20.56
CA GLU A 191 6.03 -6.18 -21.90
C GLU A 191 6.08 -7.71 -21.87
#